data_69547b77d5fe2b6a3d0cdf79c4b591d7
#
_entry.id   69547b77d5fe2b6a3d0cdf79c4b591d7
#
_cell.length_a   1.000
_cell.length_b   1.000
_cell.length_c   1.000
_cell.angle_alpha   90.00
_cell.angle_beta   90.00
_cell.angle_gamma   90.00
#
_symmetry.space_group_name_H-M   'P 1'
#
loop_
_entity.id
_entity.type
_entity.pdbx_description
1 polymer ?
#
loop_
_entity_poly.entity_id
_entity_poly.type
_entity_poly.pdbx_seq_one_letter_code
_entity_poly.pdbx_strand_id
1 'polypeptide(L)'
;MKTSNIVKDCVSISTIDWNTFEISEDFSGHPLLSHIADDKQKEIDGRLENAFAVWKDEAQERFEKLKANEEELNRIFIDLYGLNDELTPEVADKNVSVRRADEERDIKSLLSYFVGLVFGRYSLDIPGLAYAGGDWSSDKYQSFVPNKDNLLLLNDDRYFDDERDIMNRFKSFLAVTFGDKHVQENMDYIARIIGKKADNSEQAIRKYFVDDFFKDHKKGYQKRPIYWEFSSGKQDGFKALMYLHRYDEGELAMIRTDYLYPLQSRYEERIERLEQWVQDESVAKTKKQLEKNLKHVTQQLKELKQYDPILRHVADERIKLDLDDGVLVNYDKLQDGSKILTKL
;
A
#
# COMPACT_ATOMS: atom_id res chain seq x y z
N MET A 1 -18.41 41.03 0.08
CA MET A 1 -18.39 40.18 -1.14
C MET A 1 -16.98 39.61 -1.46
N LYS A 2 -15.91 40.46 -1.55
CA LYS A 2 -14.54 39.99 -1.90
C LYS A 2 -14.01 38.93 -0.88
N THR A 3 -14.01 39.24 0.40
CA THR A 3 -13.54 38.38 1.47
C THR A 3 -14.27 37.02 1.50
N SER A 4 -15.61 37.03 1.30
CA SER A 4 -16.40 35.79 1.26
C SER A 4 -16.01 34.86 0.09
N ASN A 5 -15.62 35.43 -1.05
CA ASN A 5 -15.18 34.60 -2.18
C ASN A 5 -13.78 34.01 -1.93
N ILE A 6 -12.85 34.79 -1.35
CA ILE A 6 -11.52 34.28 -0.99
C ILE A 6 -11.64 33.12 0.02
N VAL A 7 -12.48 33.29 1.05
CA VAL A 7 -12.70 32.20 2.04
C VAL A 7 -13.27 30.93 1.38
N LYS A 8 -14.24 31.06 0.46
CA LYS A 8 -14.78 29.91 -0.27
C LYS A 8 -13.71 29.22 -1.12
N ASP A 9 -12.85 30.00 -1.76
CA ASP A 9 -11.72 29.45 -2.54
C ASP A 9 -10.74 28.70 -1.62
N CYS A 10 -10.39 29.26 -0.45
CA CYS A 10 -9.53 28.58 0.53
C CYS A 10 -10.12 27.22 0.97
N VAL A 11 -11.41 27.22 1.33
CA VAL A 11 -12.13 25.98 1.71
C VAL A 11 -12.11 24.96 0.57
N SER A 12 -12.42 25.39 -0.66
CA SER A 12 -12.42 24.51 -1.84
C SER A 12 -11.04 23.91 -2.09
N ILE A 13 -9.98 24.72 -2.05
CA ILE A 13 -8.60 24.25 -2.26
C ILE A 13 -8.21 23.24 -1.19
N SER A 14 -8.51 23.49 0.09
CA SER A 14 -8.20 22.60 1.20
C SER A 14 -8.99 21.28 1.11
N THR A 15 -10.26 21.34 0.70
CA THR A 15 -11.09 20.13 0.48
C THR A 15 -10.53 19.28 -0.66
N ILE A 16 -10.16 19.89 -1.79
CA ILE A 16 -9.56 19.18 -2.93
C ILE A 16 -8.27 18.48 -2.49
N ASP A 17 -7.39 19.19 -1.76
CA ASP A 17 -6.14 18.57 -1.26
C ASP A 17 -6.42 17.41 -0.30
N TRP A 18 -7.33 17.59 0.66
CA TRP A 18 -7.71 16.53 1.62
C TRP A 18 -8.27 15.29 0.92
N ASN A 19 -9.07 15.46 -0.11
CA ASN A 19 -9.70 14.35 -0.85
C ASN A 19 -8.72 13.58 -1.75
N THR A 20 -7.46 14.01 -1.84
CA THR A 20 -6.38 13.21 -2.48
C THR A 20 -5.80 12.13 -1.55
N PHE A 21 -6.15 12.14 -0.26
CA PHE A 21 -5.65 11.16 0.71
C PHE A 21 -6.65 10.03 0.94
N GLU A 22 -6.12 8.80 0.97
CA GLU A 22 -6.87 7.55 1.17
C GLU A 22 -7.72 7.51 2.45
N ILE A 23 -7.39 8.34 3.44
CA ILE A 23 -8.13 8.46 4.71
C ILE A 23 -9.31 9.43 4.64
N SER A 24 -9.48 10.18 3.54
CA SER A 24 -10.66 11.02 3.34
C SER A 24 -11.87 10.18 2.98
N GLU A 25 -13.03 10.54 3.52
CA GLU A 25 -14.32 9.92 3.16
C GLU A 25 -14.69 10.18 1.70
N ASP A 26 -14.27 11.32 1.15
CA ASP A 26 -14.51 11.73 -0.25
C ASP A 26 -13.35 11.35 -1.19
N PHE A 27 -12.42 10.47 -0.76
CA PHE A 27 -11.36 9.98 -1.62
C PHE A 27 -11.95 9.22 -2.80
N SER A 28 -11.78 9.73 -4.01
CA SER A 28 -12.38 9.17 -5.24
C SER A 28 -11.45 8.26 -6.03
N GLY A 29 -10.13 8.36 -5.81
CA GLY A 29 -9.10 7.59 -6.50
C GLY A 29 -7.73 8.23 -6.33
N HIS A 30 -6.68 7.48 -6.70
CA HIS A 30 -5.31 7.97 -6.52
C HIS A 30 -4.98 9.07 -7.56
N PRO A 31 -4.46 10.25 -7.15
CA PRO A 31 -4.25 11.38 -8.07
C PRO A 31 -3.32 11.07 -9.24
N LEU A 32 -2.32 10.22 -9.09
CA LEU A 32 -1.43 9.83 -10.20
C LEU A 32 -2.14 9.05 -11.32
N LEU A 33 -3.33 8.49 -11.07
CA LEU A 33 -4.12 7.77 -12.08
C LEU A 33 -5.06 8.69 -12.84
N SER A 34 -5.50 9.81 -12.26
CA SER A 34 -6.43 10.73 -12.91
C SER A 34 -5.85 11.38 -14.17
N HIS A 35 -4.52 11.47 -14.26
CA HIS A 35 -3.83 12.07 -15.41
C HIS A 35 -3.60 11.11 -16.58
N ILE A 36 -3.85 9.82 -16.39
CA ILE A 36 -3.63 8.79 -17.43
C ILE A 36 -4.91 8.55 -18.25
N ALA A 37 -6.08 8.68 -17.60
CA ALA A 37 -7.38 8.38 -18.22
C ALA A 37 -7.88 9.48 -19.18
N ASP A 38 -7.25 10.64 -19.24
CA ASP A 38 -7.68 11.74 -20.12
C ASP A 38 -6.96 11.69 -21.48
N ASP A 39 -7.55 10.99 -22.45
CA ASP A 39 -7.13 10.95 -23.85
C ASP A 39 -6.97 12.34 -24.51
N LYS A 40 -7.39 13.42 -23.84
CA LYS A 40 -7.30 14.79 -24.33
C LYS A 40 -5.98 15.48 -24.01
N GLN A 41 -5.25 15.02 -23.00
CA GLN A 41 -3.90 15.48 -22.71
C GLN A 41 -2.88 14.46 -23.24
N LYS A 42 -2.47 14.62 -24.48
CA LYS A 42 -1.53 13.77 -25.24
C LYS A 42 -0.11 13.67 -24.67
N GLU A 43 0.16 14.12 -23.47
CA GLU A 43 1.51 14.26 -22.92
C GLU A 43 1.89 13.16 -21.90
N ILE A 44 0.93 12.41 -21.34
CA ILE A 44 1.23 11.32 -20.41
C ILE A 44 1.16 9.99 -21.16
N ASP A 45 2.31 9.51 -21.54
CA ASP A 45 2.50 8.30 -22.38
C ASP A 45 2.48 6.98 -21.58
N GLY A 46 1.84 6.96 -20.40
CA GLY A 46 1.82 5.79 -19.51
C GLY A 46 3.04 5.68 -18.59
N ARG A 47 3.90 6.70 -18.53
CA ARG A 47 5.02 6.78 -17.59
C ARG A 47 4.59 7.42 -16.27
N LEU A 48 4.81 6.70 -15.19
CA LEU A 48 4.47 7.18 -13.85
C LEU A 48 5.26 8.44 -13.46
N GLU A 49 6.51 8.57 -13.92
CA GLU A 49 7.32 9.78 -13.73
C GLU A 49 6.67 11.03 -14.33
N ASN A 50 6.07 10.90 -15.53
CA ASN A 50 5.35 11.99 -16.17
C ASN A 50 4.03 12.32 -15.45
N ALA A 51 3.29 11.30 -14.99
CA ALA A 51 2.10 11.49 -14.17
C ALA A 51 2.42 12.22 -12.86
N PHE A 52 3.54 11.86 -12.23
CA PHE A 52 4.01 12.56 -11.03
C PHE A 52 4.42 14.02 -11.31
N ALA A 53 5.06 14.30 -12.45
CA ALA A 53 5.42 15.66 -12.82
C ALA A 53 4.18 16.58 -12.94
N VAL A 54 3.12 16.10 -13.61
CA VAL A 54 1.85 16.87 -13.71
C VAL A 54 1.21 17.06 -12.33
N TRP A 55 1.13 15.98 -11.53
CA TRP A 55 0.63 16.08 -10.16
C TRP A 55 1.40 17.09 -9.31
N LYS A 56 2.72 17.12 -9.45
CA LYS A 56 3.59 18.06 -8.73
C LYS A 56 3.27 19.50 -9.06
N ASP A 57 3.07 19.82 -10.34
CA ASP A 57 2.73 21.17 -10.80
C ASP A 57 1.36 21.59 -10.26
N GLU A 58 0.35 20.74 -10.32
CA GLU A 58 -0.98 21.01 -9.76
C GLU A 58 -0.96 21.22 -8.23
N ALA A 59 -0.21 20.40 -7.51
CA ALA A 59 -0.06 20.55 -6.07
C ALA A 59 0.65 21.87 -5.72
N GLN A 60 1.64 22.29 -6.51
CA GLN A 60 2.33 23.56 -6.35
C GLN A 60 1.39 24.73 -6.61
N GLU A 61 0.60 24.71 -7.68
CA GLU A 61 -0.39 25.74 -7.98
C GLU A 61 -1.43 25.89 -6.86
N ARG A 62 -1.94 24.78 -6.33
CA ARG A 62 -2.87 24.78 -5.18
C ARG A 62 -2.23 25.43 -3.96
N PHE A 63 -0.99 25.06 -3.67
CA PHE A 63 -0.23 25.58 -2.54
C PHE A 63 -0.04 27.11 -2.65
N GLU A 64 0.42 27.60 -3.79
CA GLU A 64 0.66 29.03 -4.02
C GLU A 64 -0.63 29.84 -3.99
N LYS A 65 -1.70 29.30 -4.58
CA LYS A 65 -3.00 29.96 -4.57
C LYS A 65 -3.59 30.07 -3.17
N LEU A 66 -3.50 29.00 -2.35
CA LEU A 66 -3.96 29.05 -0.97
C LEU A 66 -3.17 30.07 -0.17
N LYS A 67 -1.83 30.01 -0.25
CA LYS A 67 -0.95 30.98 0.41
C LYS A 67 -1.28 32.41 0.07
N ALA A 68 -1.43 32.74 -1.22
CA ALA A 68 -1.78 34.08 -1.69
C ALA A 68 -3.17 34.51 -1.16
N ASN A 69 -4.14 33.60 -1.11
CA ASN A 69 -5.45 33.89 -0.56
C ASN A 69 -5.40 34.19 0.95
N GLU A 70 -4.63 33.43 1.70
CA GLU A 70 -4.44 33.62 3.15
C GLU A 70 -3.72 34.93 3.44
N GLU A 71 -2.68 35.27 2.68
CA GLU A 71 -1.99 36.58 2.78
C GLU A 71 -2.88 37.75 2.44
N GLU A 72 -3.76 37.62 1.44
CA GLU A 72 -4.75 38.68 1.11
C GLU A 72 -5.81 38.83 2.20
N LEU A 73 -6.29 37.71 2.81
CA LEU A 73 -7.17 37.79 3.97
C LEU A 73 -6.49 38.48 5.15
N ASN A 74 -5.24 38.13 5.45
CA ASN A 74 -4.47 38.77 6.50
C ASN A 74 -4.35 40.28 6.23
N ARG A 75 -4.02 40.68 5.02
CA ARG A 75 -3.92 42.11 4.64
C ARG A 75 -5.23 42.85 4.87
N ILE A 76 -6.37 42.29 4.42
CA ILE A 76 -7.69 42.87 4.61
C ILE A 76 -8.00 43.06 6.11
N PHE A 77 -7.72 42.10 6.96
CA PHE A 77 -8.02 42.18 8.39
C PHE A 77 -7.04 43.10 9.13
N ILE A 78 -5.75 43.06 8.80
CA ILE A 78 -4.74 43.95 9.37
C ILE A 78 -5.12 45.41 9.09
N ASP A 79 -5.50 45.74 7.85
CA ASP A 79 -5.96 47.06 7.47
C ASP A 79 -7.25 47.46 8.19
N LEU A 80 -8.22 46.52 8.26
CA LEU A 80 -9.52 46.80 8.91
C LEU A 80 -9.39 47.12 10.39
N TYR A 81 -8.46 46.42 11.09
CA TYR A 81 -8.22 46.62 12.52
C TYR A 81 -7.11 47.63 12.83
N GLY A 82 -6.46 48.19 11.82
CA GLY A 82 -5.39 49.22 11.98
C GLY A 82 -4.11 48.64 12.62
N LEU A 83 -3.79 47.37 12.34
CA LEU A 83 -2.66 46.65 12.94
C LEU A 83 -1.41 46.63 12.04
N ASN A 84 -1.29 47.56 11.08
CA ASN A 84 -0.20 47.58 10.10
C ASN A 84 1.20 47.77 10.73
N ASP A 85 1.29 48.39 11.89
CA ASP A 85 2.55 48.59 12.61
C ASP A 85 2.93 47.38 13.48
N GLU A 86 2.01 46.42 13.68
CA GLU A 86 2.19 45.30 14.61
C GLU A 86 2.27 43.93 13.89
N LEU A 87 1.57 43.79 12.76
CA LEU A 87 1.43 42.50 12.04
C LEU A 87 1.81 42.60 10.59
N THR A 88 2.30 41.52 10.03
CA THR A 88 2.57 41.38 8.60
C THR A 88 1.61 40.35 7.98
N PRO A 89 1.20 40.48 6.71
CA PRO A 89 0.26 39.58 6.06
C PRO A 89 0.90 38.27 5.59
N GLU A 90 2.21 38.17 5.57
CA GLU A 90 2.95 37.02 5.01
C GLU A 90 2.67 35.75 5.78
N VAL A 91 2.45 34.66 5.02
CA VAL A 91 2.25 33.32 5.54
C VAL A 91 3.49 32.46 5.24
N ALA A 92 4.14 31.96 6.29
CA ALA A 92 5.26 31.04 6.10
C ALA A 92 4.79 29.73 5.48
N ASP A 93 5.57 29.14 4.57
CA ASP A 93 5.22 27.90 3.85
C ASP A 93 4.77 26.75 4.77
N LYS A 94 5.40 26.62 5.94
CA LYS A 94 5.06 25.59 6.96
C LYS A 94 3.67 25.77 7.58
N ASN A 95 3.05 26.93 7.43
CA ASN A 95 1.74 27.25 8.00
C ASN A 95 0.62 27.10 6.96
N VAL A 96 0.94 26.94 5.68
CA VAL A 96 -0.05 26.65 4.64
C VAL A 96 -0.58 25.24 4.83
N SER A 97 -1.90 25.09 4.87
CA SER A 97 -2.55 23.82 5.25
C SER A 97 -2.53 22.73 4.16
N VAL A 98 -2.45 23.12 2.87
CA VAL A 98 -2.33 22.16 1.77
C VAL A 98 -0.87 21.77 1.53
N ARG A 99 -0.65 20.58 0.96
CA ARG A 99 0.68 19.99 0.80
C ARG A 99 1.20 20.14 -0.61
N ARG A 100 2.50 20.36 -0.74
CA ARG A 100 3.21 20.14 -1.99
C ARG A 100 3.31 18.64 -2.26
N ALA A 101 3.46 18.24 -3.52
CA ALA A 101 3.78 16.87 -3.87
C ALA A 101 5.12 16.44 -3.23
N ASP A 102 5.17 15.19 -2.79
CA ASP A 102 6.35 14.54 -2.25
C ASP A 102 6.47 13.17 -2.91
N GLU A 103 7.55 12.97 -3.66
CA GLU A 103 7.71 11.81 -4.54
C GLU A 103 7.67 10.48 -3.77
N GLU A 104 8.36 10.40 -2.63
CA GLU A 104 8.37 9.19 -1.82
C GLU A 104 7.00 8.91 -1.19
N ARG A 105 6.39 9.92 -0.59
CA ARG A 105 5.06 9.81 0.02
C ARG A 105 4.01 9.40 -1.00
N ASP A 106 4.00 10.04 -2.16
CA ASP A 106 2.95 9.88 -3.16
C ASP A 106 3.09 8.55 -3.90
N ILE A 107 4.33 8.06 -4.13
CA ILE A 107 4.58 6.70 -4.62
C ILE A 107 4.18 5.64 -3.59
N LYS A 108 4.51 5.81 -2.32
CA LYS A 108 4.06 4.90 -1.26
C LYS A 108 2.53 4.88 -1.12
N SER A 109 1.88 6.02 -1.32
CA SER A 109 0.41 6.11 -1.38
C SER A 109 -0.17 5.32 -2.56
N LEU A 110 0.48 5.37 -3.74
CA LEU A 110 0.09 4.54 -4.89
C LEU A 110 0.21 3.04 -4.58
N LEU A 111 1.26 2.62 -3.86
CA LEU A 111 1.42 1.23 -3.43
C LEU A 111 0.33 0.82 -2.41
N SER A 112 -0.11 1.73 -1.54
CA SER A 112 -1.24 1.50 -0.64
C SER A 112 -2.56 1.36 -1.42
N TYR A 113 -2.80 2.25 -2.38
CA TYR A 113 -3.96 2.19 -3.25
C TYR A 113 -4.02 0.87 -4.06
N PHE A 114 -2.87 0.41 -4.58
CA PHE A 114 -2.75 -0.90 -5.22
C PHE A 114 -3.20 -2.04 -4.29
N VAL A 115 -2.76 -2.05 -3.04
CA VAL A 115 -3.21 -3.06 -2.06
C VAL A 115 -4.72 -2.96 -1.85
N GLY A 116 -5.27 -1.76 -1.82
CA GLY A 116 -6.72 -1.53 -1.77
C GLY A 116 -7.47 -2.11 -2.96
N LEU A 117 -6.92 -2.00 -4.18
CA LEU A 117 -7.47 -2.63 -5.38
C LEU A 117 -7.41 -4.17 -5.30
N VAL A 118 -6.30 -4.73 -4.82
CA VAL A 118 -6.14 -6.18 -4.64
C VAL A 118 -7.20 -6.75 -3.70
N PHE A 119 -7.56 -6.02 -2.64
CA PHE A 119 -8.61 -6.43 -1.70
C PHE A 119 -10.03 -6.01 -2.10
N GLY A 120 -10.18 -5.22 -3.17
CA GLY A 120 -11.47 -4.72 -3.61
C GLY A 120 -12.03 -3.59 -2.74
N ARG A 121 -11.19 -2.98 -1.87
CA ARG A 121 -11.57 -1.73 -1.19
C ARG A 121 -11.84 -0.62 -2.20
N TYR A 122 -11.04 -0.55 -3.24
CA TYR A 122 -11.18 0.34 -4.38
C TYR A 122 -11.39 -0.45 -5.67
N SER A 123 -11.86 0.24 -6.69
CA SER A 123 -11.98 -0.25 -8.06
C SER A 123 -11.42 0.81 -9.03
N LEU A 124 -10.91 0.36 -10.17
CA LEU A 124 -10.57 1.26 -11.28
C LEU A 124 -11.80 1.69 -12.09
N ASP A 125 -12.95 1.04 -11.89
CA ASP A 125 -14.16 1.22 -12.69
C ASP A 125 -15.20 2.14 -12.04
N ILE A 126 -15.07 2.39 -10.73
CA ILE A 126 -15.94 3.29 -9.97
C ILE A 126 -15.12 4.19 -9.03
N PRO A 127 -15.50 5.46 -8.83
CA PRO A 127 -14.82 6.33 -7.89
C PRO A 127 -15.12 5.96 -6.44
N GLY A 128 -14.16 6.22 -5.55
CA GLY A 128 -14.32 6.07 -4.12
C GLY A 128 -14.25 4.63 -3.62
N LEU A 129 -14.89 4.39 -2.48
CA LEU A 129 -14.93 3.07 -1.85
C LEU A 129 -15.82 2.12 -2.64
N ALA A 130 -15.26 1.04 -3.15
CA ALA A 130 -16.01 -0.05 -3.79
C ALA A 130 -16.60 -1.01 -2.75
N TYR A 131 -15.81 -1.33 -1.70
CA TYR A 131 -16.22 -2.20 -0.61
C TYR A 131 -15.56 -1.81 0.73
N ALA A 132 -16.37 -1.65 1.77
CA ALA A 132 -15.93 -1.42 3.15
C ALA A 132 -16.86 -2.12 4.16
N GLY A 133 -17.36 -3.32 3.81
CA GLY A 133 -18.36 -4.08 4.55
C GLY A 133 -19.72 -4.10 3.83
N GLY A 134 -20.64 -4.95 4.30
CA GLY A 134 -21.95 -5.17 3.66
C GLY A 134 -21.90 -6.14 2.48
N ASP A 135 -22.80 -5.96 1.51
CA ASP A 135 -22.94 -6.88 0.37
C ASP A 135 -21.82 -6.68 -0.67
N TRP A 136 -21.13 -7.76 -1.01
CA TRP A 136 -20.15 -7.77 -2.08
C TRP A 136 -20.82 -7.79 -3.45
N SER A 137 -20.37 -6.92 -4.36
CA SER A 137 -20.82 -6.92 -5.76
C SER A 137 -19.61 -7.01 -6.70
N SER A 138 -19.53 -8.10 -7.44
CA SER A 138 -18.48 -8.32 -8.46
C SER A 138 -18.58 -7.37 -9.65
N ASP A 139 -19.74 -6.80 -9.92
CA ASP A 139 -19.99 -5.91 -11.06
C ASP A 139 -19.20 -4.59 -10.99
N LYS A 140 -18.71 -4.27 -9.79
CA LYS A 140 -17.86 -3.11 -9.54
C LYS A 140 -16.43 -3.26 -10.06
N TYR A 141 -16.00 -4.47 -10.46
CA TYR A 141 -14.60 -4.79 -10.74
C TYR A 141 -14.46 -5.45 -12.12
N GLN A 142 -14.16 -4.66 -13.16
CA GLN A 142 -14.00 -5.13 -14.53
C GLN A 142 -12.54 -5.02 -14.99
N SER A 143 -11.94 -3.85 -14.83
CA SER A 143 -10.57 -3.54 -15.30
C SER A 143 -9.50 -4.23 -14.46
N PHE A 144 -9.69 -4.29 -13.14
CA PHE A 144 -8.80 -4.97 -12.20
C PHE A 144 -9.62 -5.76 -11.17
N VAL A 145 -9.70 -7.07 -11.35
CA VAL A 145 -10.48 -7.94 -10.46
C VAL A 145 -9.70 -8.19 -9.16
N PRO A 146 -10.29 -7.96 -7.98
CA PRO A 146 -9.67 -8.26 -6.70
C PRO A 146 -9.32 -9.74 -6.53
N ASN A 147 -8.41 -10.04 -5.61
CA ASN A 147 -8.14 -11.43 -5.24
C ASN A 147 -9.44 -12.08 -4.74
N LYS A 148 -9.68 -13.31 -5.19
CA LYS A 148 -10.84 -14.10 -4.77
C LYS A 148 -10.82 -14.29 -3.26
N ASP A 149 -9.67 -14.69 -2.76
CA ASP A 149 -9.41 -14.86 -1.35
C ASP A 149 -8.98 -13.52 -0.75
N ASN A 150 -9.35 -13.27 0.47
CA ASN A 150 -9.03 -12.05 1.19
C ASN A 150 -7.58 -12.06 1.71
N LEU A 151 -6.63 -12.54 0.91
CA LEU A 151 -5.24 -12.67 1.31
C LEU A 151 -4.28 -12.21 0.21
N LEU A 152 -3.18 -11.58 0.63
CA LEU A 152 -2.07 -11.17 -0.21
C LEU A 152 -0.75 -11.61 0.45
N LEU A 153 -0.06 -12.60 -0.14
CA LEU A 153 1.22 -13.08 0.37
C LEU A 153 2.34 -12.06 0.18
N LEU A 154 3.16 -11.91 1.20
CA LEU A 154 4.36 -11.08 1.23
C LEU A 154 5.59 -11.96 1.36
N ASN A 155 6.04 -12.54 0.27
CA ASN A 155 7.23 -13.40 0.23
C ASN A 155 8.46 -12.60 -0.21
N ASP A 156 9.62 -12.95 0.31
CA ASP A 156 10.92 -12.35 -0.03
C ASP A 156 11.49 -12.83 -1.38
N ASP A 157 10.97 -13.95 -1.91
CA ASP A 157 11.30 -14.50 -3.24
C ASP A 157 10.01 -14.97 -3.95
N ARG A 158 10.12 -15.33 -5.22
CA ARG A 158 9.02 -15.85 -6.02
C ARG A 158 8.82 -17.34 -5.75
N TYR A 159 7.74 -17.68 -5.03
CA TYR A 159 7.32 -19.06 -4.74
C TYR A 159 6.09 -19.50 -5.54
N PHE A 160 5.33 -18.55 -6.09
CA PHE A 160 4.15 -18.81 -6.90
C PHE A 160 4.23 -18.08 -8.25
N ASP A 161 3.66 -18.71 -9.28
CA ASP A 161 3.61 -18.16 -10.63
C ASP A 161 2.23 -17.54 -10.96
N ASP A 162 1.31 -17.56 -10.01
CA ASP A 162 -0.06 -17.08 -10.13
C ASP A 162 -0.32 -15.78 -9.33
N GLU A 163 -1.60 -15.45 -9.12
CA GLU A 163 -2.05 -14.25 -8.42
C GLU A 163 -1.71 -14.21 -6.93
N ARG A 164 -1.24 -15.32 -6.35
CA ARG A 164 -0.75 -15.36 -4.97
C ARG A 164 0.57 -14.60 -4.79
N ASP A 165 1.35 -14.43 -5.87
CA ASP A 165 2.57 -13.61 -5.83
C ASP A 165 2.23 -12.13 -5.99
N ILE A 166 2.61 -11.31 -5.00
CA ILE A 166 2.34 -9.86 -5.00
C ILE A 166 2.90 -9.16 -6.22
N MET A 167 4.06 -9.59 -6.76
CA MET A 167 4.67 -8.93 -7.92
C MET A 167 3.94 -9.25 -9.22
N ASN A 168 3.31 -10.43 -9.35
CA ASN A 168 2.44 -10.72 -10.47
C ASN A 168 1.20 -9.81 -10.44
N ARG A 169 0.59 -9.62 -9.27
CA ARG A 169 -0.52 -8.67 -9.10
C ARG A 169 -0.11 -7.24 -9.38
N PHE A 170 1.07 -6.83 -8.89
CA PHE A 170 1.59 -5.49 -9.10
C PHE A 170 1.89 -5.18 -10.57
N LYS A 171 2.51 -6.13 -11.30
CA LYS A 171 2.73 -6.00 -12.73
C LYS A 171 1.40 -5.89 -13.51
N SER A 172 0.39 -6.70 -13.14
CA SER A 172 -0.95 -6.60 -13.73
C SER A 172 -1.59 -5.23 -13.46
N PHE A 173 -1.45 -4.70 -12.26
CA PHE A 173 -1.91 -3.35 -11.94
C PHE A 173 -1.24 -2.29 -12.81
N LEU A 174 0.09 -2.31 -12.92
CA LEU A 174 0.83 -1.36 -13.75
C LEU A 174 0.46 -1.50 -15.24
N ALA A 175 0.26 -2.73 -15.72
CA ALA A 175 -0.14 -2.98 -17.11
C ALA A 175 -1.53 -2.39 -17.43
N VAL A 176 -2.50 -2.60 -16.53
CA VAL A 176 -3.87 -2.10 -16.71
C VAL A 176 -3.94 -0.57 -16.59
N THR A 177 -3.16 0.02 -15.67
CA THR A 177 -3.24 1.47 -15.40
C THR A 177 -2.34 2.30 -16.30
N PHE A 178 -1.13 1.83 -16.59
CA PHE A 178 -0.11 2.60 -17.30
C PHE A 178 0.26 2.03 -18.67
N GLY A 179 -0.28 0.84 -19.01
CA GLY A 179 -0.01 0.13 -20.25
C GLY A 179 1.18 -0.83 -20.17
N ASP A 180 1.05 -1.99 -20.83
CA ASP A 180 2.02 -3.10 -20.79
C ASP A 180 3.47 -2.67 -21.11
N LYS A 181 3.63 -1.78 -22.08
CA LYS A 181 4.95 -1.33 -22.58
C LYS A 181 5.75 -0.54 -21.53
N HIS A 182 5.09 0.01 -20.50
CA HIS A 182 5.73 0.84 -19.49
C HIS A 182 5.90 0.14 -18.13
N VAL A 183 5.47 -1.12 -18.00
CA VAL A 183 5.53 -1.87 -16.72
C VAL A 183 6.93 -1.86 -16.13
N GLN A 184 7.96 -2.23 -16.91
CA GLN A 184 9.34 -2.30 -16.41
C GLN A 184 9.88 -0.91 -16.05
N GLU A 185 9.65 0.09 -16.89
CA GLU A 185 10.09 1.46 -16.66
C GLU A 185 9.46 2.05 -15.38
N ASN A 186 8.17 1.82 -15.18
CA ASN A 186 7.47 2.24 -13.97
C ASN A 186 7.93 1.50 -12.71
N MET A 187 8.25 0.21 -12.83
CA MET A 187 8.87 -0.54 -11.74
C MET A 187 10.25 0.02 -11.36
N ASP A 188 11.07 0.37 -12.35
CA ASP A 188 12.41 0.95 -12.13
C ASP A 188 12.30 2.32 -11.47
N TYR A 189 11.34 3.14 -11.90
CA TYR A 189 11.04 4.43 -11.27
C TYR A 189 10.64 4.26 -9.80
N ILE A 190 9.65 3.40 -9.51
CA ILE A 190 9.18 3.12 -8.15
C ILE A 190 10.34 2.61 -7.27
N ALA A 191 11.11 1.64 -7.76
CA ALA A 191 12.24 1.07 -7.02
C ALA A 191 13.29 2.12 -6.65
N ARG A 192 13.57 3.06 -7.57
CA ARG A 192 14.47 4.19 -7.33
C ARG A 192 13.97 5.06 -6.17
N ILE A 193 12.66 5.38 -6.16
CA ILE A 193 12.07 6.26 -5.15
C ILE A 193 12.02 5.61 -3.78
N ILE A 194 11.59 4.35 -3.68
CA ILE A 194 11.53 3.64 -2.39
C ILE A 194 12.92 3.30 -1.82
N GLY A 195 13.97 3.36 -2.63
CA GLY A 195 15.37 3.32 -2.20
C GLY A 195 15.83 2.02 -1.54
N LYS A 196 15.14 0.89 -1.73
CA LYS A 196 15.55 -0.41 -1.18
C LYS A 196 16.72 -0.99 -1.96
N LYS A 197 17.77 -1.43 -1.24
CA LYS A 197 18.91 -2.11 -1.85
C LYS A 197 18.51 -3.54 -2.25
N ALA A 198 18.55 -3.81 -3.54
CA ALA A 198 18.23 -5.10 -4.14
C ALA A 198 18.95 -5.25 -5.50
N ASP A 199 18.90 -6.45 -6.08
CA ASP A 199 19.58 -6.75 -7.34
C ASP A 199 18.82 -6.18 -8.56
N ASN A 200 17.52 -5.94 -8.43
CA ASN A 200 16.65 -5.37 -9.46
C ASN A 200 15.43 -4.69 -8.84
N SER A 201 14.65 -4.00 -9.69
CA SER A 201 13.46 -3.24 -9.26
C SER A 201 12.36 -4.12 -8.66
N GLU A 202 12.13 -5.32 -9.21
CA GLU A 202 11.17 -6.28 -8.66
C GLU A 202 11.52 -6.66 -7.22
N GLN A 203 12.76 -7.00 -6.97
CA GLN A 203 13.25 -7.34 -5.63
C GLN A 203 13.21 -6.15 -4.67
N ALA A 204 13.47 -4.94 -5.14
CA ALA A 204 13.38 -3.73 -4.33
C ALA A 204 11.93 -3.47 -3.87
N ILE A 205 10.96 -3.58 -4.79
CA ILE A 205 9.53 -3.38 -4.50
C ILE A 205 9.02 -4.50 -3.59
N ARG A 206 9.36 -5.76 -3.86
CA ARG A 206 9.03 -6.91 -3.02
C ARG A 206 9.52 -6.69 -1.59
N LYS A 207 10.77 -6.27 -1.44
CA LYS A 207 11.37 -5.99 -0.14
C LYS A 207 10.65 -4.86 0.61
N TYR A 208 10.18 -3.83 -0.08
CA TYR A 208 9.35 -2.79 0.54
C TYR A 208 8.07 -3.37 1.12
N PHE A 209 7.35 -4.21 0.37
CA PHE A 209 6.11 -4.83 0.85
C PHE A 209 6.36 -5.74 2.05
N VAL A 210 7.46 -6.49 2.06
CA VAL A 210 7.81 -7.39 3.18
C VAL A 210 8.24 -6.62 4.43
N ASP A 211 9.08 -5.58 4.28
CA ASP A 211 9.77 -4.94 5.40
C ASP A 211 9.04 -3.73 5.97
N ASP A 212 8.41 -2.91 5.10
CA ASP A 212 8.02 -1.54 5.48
C ASP A 212 6.56 -1.20 5.21
N PHE A 213 5.91 -1.83 4.24
CA PHE A 213 4.53 -1.50 3.86
C PHE A 213 3.59 -1.46 5.07
N PHE A 214 3.60 -2.50 5.90
CA PHE A 214 2.70 -2.56 7.07
C PHE A 214 3.01 -1.47 8.10
N LYS A 215 4.28 -1.08 8.25
CA LYS A 215 4.68 0.04 9.13
C LYS A 215 4.13 1.36 8.62
N ASP A 216 4.24 1.61 7.30
CA ASP A 216 3.73 2.82 6.66
C ASP A 216 2.20 2.85 6.72
N HIS A 217 1.53 1.73 6.45
CA HIS A 217 0.07 1.58 6.57
C HIS A 217 -0.41 1.85 8.00
N LYS A 218 0.21 1.21 8.99
CA LYS A 218 -0.11 1.44 10.41
C LYS A 218 0.07 2.90 10.82
N LYS A 219 1.11 3.57 10.31
CA LYS A 219 1.35 5.00 10.58
C LYS A 219 0.28 5.88 9.91
N GLY A 220 -0.05 5.61 8.65
CA GLY A 220 -1.07 6.35 7.89
C GLY A 220 -2.45 6.26 8.55
N TYR A 221 -2.81 5.08 9.05
CA TYR A 221 -4.09 4.82 9.75
C TYR A 221 -4.01 5.04 11.28
N GLN A 222 -3.04 5.82 11.76
CA GLN A 222 -2.93 6.22 13.19
C GLN A 222 -3.01 5.02 14.16
N LYS A 223 -2.31 3.94 13.87
CA LYS A 223 -2.31 2.66 14.61
C LYS A 223 -3.65 1.91 14.60
N ARG A 224 -4.53 2.20 13.65
CA ARG A 224 -5.78 1.49 13.42
C ARG A 224 -5.81 0.93 11.99
N PRO A 225 -4.86 0.03 11.62
CA PRO A 225 -4.73 -0.46 10.25
C PRO A 225 -5.97 -1.26 9.85
N ILE A 226 -6.40 -1.09 8.62
CA ILE A 226 -7.51 -1.85 8.02
C ILE A 226 -7.02 -3.10 7.29
N TYR A 227 -5.74 -3.13 6.88
CA TYR A 227 -5.06 -4.34 6.44
C TYR A 227 -4.26 -4.89 7.61
N TRP A 228 -4.46 -6.16 7.94
CA TRP A 228 -3.76 -6.82 9.03
C TRP A 228 -2.70 -7.76 8.49
N GLU A 229 -1.53 -7.76 9.13
CA GLU A 229 -0.40 -8.56 8.70
C GLU A 229 -0.26 -9.81 9.57
N PHE A 230 -0.47 -10.99 8.97
CA PHE A 230 -0.04 -12.25 9.55
C PHE A 230 1.48 -12.34 9.51
N SER A 231 2.08 -12.88 10.57
CA SER A 231 3.53 -13.05 10.66
C SER A 231 3.88 -14.27 11.50
N SER A 232 4.65 -15.18 10.89
CA SER A 232 5.19 -16.34 11.59
C SER A 232 6.34 -16.01 12.54
N GLY A 233 7.00 -14.86 12.34
CA GLY A 233 8.11 -14.41 13.18
C GLY A 233 9.20 -13.65 12.44
N LYS A 234 10.46 -13.82 12.87
CA LYS A 234 11.59 -13.02 12.41
C LYS A 234 12.20 -13.46 11.08
N GLN A 235 11.90 -14.65 10.63
CA GLN A 235 12.42 -15.18 9.37
C GLN A 235 11.45 -14.95 8.21
N ASP A 236 10.28 -14.37 8.48
CA ASP A 236 9.21 -14.18 7.50
C ASP A 236 8.85 -15.48 6.76
N GLY A 237 8.82 -16.60 7.51
CA GLY A 237 8.48 -17.90 6.96
C GLY A 237 7.05 -17.97 6.43
N PHE A 238 6.14 -17.23 7.07
CA PHE A 238 4.81 -16.89 6.53
C PHE A 238 4.51 -15.42 6.85
N LYS A 239 4.22 -14.63 5.83
CA LYS A 239 3.78 -13.26 5.98
C LYS A 239 2.71 -12.96 4.93
N ALA A 240 1.60 -12.35 5.34
CA ALA A 240 0.50 -12.03 4.44
C ALA A 240 -0.32 -10.87 4.97
N LEU A 241 -0.94 -10.11 4.07
CA LEU A 241 -1.94 -9.10 4.40
C LEU A 241 -3.35 -9.67 4.23
N MET A 242 -4.26 -9.23 5.08
CA MET A 242 -5.70 -9.50 5.01
C MET A 242 -6.47 -8.18 5.21
N TYR A 243 -7.57 -8.00 4.48
CA TYR A 243 -8.45 -6.85 4.65
C TYR A 243 -9.54 -7.15 5.68
N LEU A 244 -9.55 -6.42 6.79
CA LEU A 244 -10.47 -6.62 7.92
C LEU A 244 -11.93 -6.68 7.50
N HIS A 245 -12.38 -5.80 6.60
CA HIS A 245 -13.78 -5.71 6.18
C HIS A 245 -14.27 -6.88 5.30
N ARG A 246 -13.35 -7.75 4.84
CA ARG A 246 -13.68 -8.98 4.12
C ARG A 246 -13.46 -10.24 4.95
N TYR A 247 -13.04 -10.10 6.20
CA TYR A 247 -12.80 -11.25 7.07
C TYR A 247 -14.09 -12.04 7.31
N ASP A 248 -13.98 -13.36 7.26
CA ASP A 248 -15.00 -14.30 7.73
C ASP A 248 -14.38 -15.36 8.66
N GLU A 249 -15.23 -16.09 9.39
CA GLU A 249 -14.80 -17.09 10.37
C GLU A 249 -14.11 -18.33 9.78
N GLY A 250 -14.11 -18.48 8.46
CA GLY A 250 -13.41 -19.53 7.71
C GLY A 250 -12.03 -19.13 7.19
N GLU A 251 -11.73 -17.82 7.23
CA GLU A 251 -10.53 -17.24 6.64
C GLU A 251 -9.23 -17.91 7.10
N LEU A 252 -9.06 -18.14 8.40
CA LEU A 252 -7.84 -18.72 8.94
C LEU A 252 -7.64 -20.19 8.51
N ALA A 253 -8.73 -20.93 8.34
CA ALA A 253 -8.66 -22.30 7.82
C ALA A 253 -8.26 -22.32 6.35
N MET A 254 -8.82 -21.42 5.54
CA MET A 254 -8.45 -21.21 4.14
C MET A 254 -6.98 -20.80 4.01
N ILE A 255 -6.49 -19.85 4.82
CA ILE A 255 -5.07 -19.44 4.84
C ILE A 255 -4.15 -20.64 5.03
N ARG A 256 -4.50 -21.58 5.91
CA ARG A 256 -3.69 -22.79 6.14
C ARG A 256 -3.68 -23.73 4.93
N THR A 257 -4.84 -24.01 4.34
CA THR A 257 -4.97 -25.01 3.26
C THR A 257 -4.46 -24.49 1.92
N ASP A 258 -4.76 -23.24 1.57
CA ASP A 258 -4.58 -22.71 0.22
C ASP A 258 -3.29 -21.89 0.07
N TYR A 259 -2.69 -21.47 1.20
CA TYR A 259 -1.49 -20.65 1.20
C TYR A 259 -0.34 -21.25 2.02
N LEU A 260 -0.55 -21.56 3.30
CA LEU A 260 0.54 -22.02 4.17
C LEU A 260 1.10 -23.37 3.75
N TYR A 261 0.26 -24.38 3.52
CA TYR A 261 0.71 -25.71 3.08
C TYR A 261 1.35 -25.70 1.68
N PRO A 262 0.78 -25.03 0.67
CA PRO A 262 1.47 -24.87 -0.62
C PRO A 262 2.82 -24.15 -0.47
N LEU A 263 2.92 -23.09 0.35
CA LEU A 263 4.18 -22.38 0.57
C LEU A 263 5.22 -23.30 1.27
N GLN A 264 4.79 -24.11 2.25
CA GLN A 264 5.65 -25.12 2.87
C GLN A 264 6.27 -26.05 1.81
N SER A 265 5.45 -26.59 0.91
CA SER A 265 5.92 -27.45 -0.18
C SER A 265 6.92 -26.73 -1.10
N ARG A 266 6.67 -25.44 -1.40
CA ARG A 266 7.60 -24.65 -2.21
C ARG A 266 8.95 -24.40 -1.50
N TYR A 267 8.95 -24.23 -0.19
CA TYR A 267 10.19 -24.16 0.58
C TYR A 267 10.95 -25.47 0.55
N GLU A 268 10.28 -26.60 0.70
CA GLU A 268 10.88 -27.93 0.63
C GLU A 268 11.53 -28.17 -0.74
N GLU A 269 10.81 -27.90 -1.84
CA GLU A 269 11.34 -27.98 -3.21
C GLU A 269 12.54 -27.03 -3.42
N ARG A 270 12.49 -25.82 -2.83
CA ARG A 270 13.59 -24.86 -2.95
C ARG A 270 14.83 -25.29 -2.20
N ILE A 271 14.68 -25.89 -1.03
CA ILE A 271 15.78 -26.44 -0.23
C ILE A 271 16.48 -27.55 -1.01
N GLU A 272 15.74 -28.53 -1.54
CA GLU A 272 16.31 -29.62 -2.35
C GLU A 272 17.13 -29.09 -3.54
N ARG A 273 16.61 -28.12 -4.26
CA ARG A 273 17.32 -27.49 -5.37
C ARG A 273 18.59 -26.75 -4.92
N LEU A 274 18.50 -26.01 -3.81
CA LEU A 274 19.66 -25.29 -3.27
C LEU A 274 20.75 -26.24 -2.77
N GLU A 275 20.40 -27.36 -2.13
CA GLU A 275 21.33 -28.41 -1.72
C GLU A 275 22.09 -28.99 -2.92
N GLN A 276 21.39 -29.30 -4.01
CA GLN A 276 21.99 -29.76 -5.24
C GLN A 276 22.94 -28.70 -5.83
N TRP A 277 22.50 -27.45 -5.94
CA TRP A 277 23.35 -26.35 -6.47
C TRP A 277 24.59 -26.10 -5.62
N VAL A 278 24.49 -26.21 -4.28
CA VAL A 278 25.65 -26.10 -3.39
C VAL A 278 26.66 -27.23 -3.62
N GLN A 279 26.19 -28.45 -3.92
CA GLN A 279 27.05 -29.59 -4.23
C GLN A 279 27.77 -29.41 -5.58
N ASP A 280 27.07 -28.94 -6.59
CA ASP A 280 27.55 -28.83 -7.97
C ASP A 280 28.42 -27.56 -8.20
N GLU A 281 28.32 -26.56 -7.32
CA GLU A 281 29.02 -25.27 -7.49
C GLU A 281 30.50 -25.36 -7.08
N SER A 282 31.37 -25.00 -8.04
CA SER A 282 32.82 -24.99 -7.86
C SER A 282 33.40 -23.61 -7.46
N VAL A 283 32.69 -22.49 -7.76
CA VAL A 283 33.15 -21.15 -7.45
C VAL A 283 32.84 -20.82 -5.99
N ALA A 284 33.87 -20.66 -5.17
CA ALA A 284 33.73 -20.48 -3.72
C ALA A 284 32.81 -19.31 -3.31
N LYS A 285 32.82 -18.18 -4.06
CA LYS A 285 31.96 -17.02 -3.80
C LYS A 285 30.48 -17.34 -4.02
N THR A 286 30.16 -17.99 -5.15
CA THR A 286 28.79 -18.41 -5.52
C THR A 286 28.29 -19.46 -4.54
N LYS A 287 29.11 -20.45 -4.22
CA LYS A 287 28.81 -21.50 -3.24
C LYS A 287 28.43 -20.94 -1.89
N LYS A 288 29.21 -19.99 -1.37
CA LYS A 288 28.91 -19.30 -0.10
C LYS A 288 27.58 -18.56 -0.13
N GLN A 289 27.22 -17.97 -1.28
CA GLN A 289 25.91 -17.29 -1.43
C GLN A 289 24.76 -18.32 -1.44
N LEU A 290 24.94 -19.44 -2.15
CA LEU A 290 23.97 -20.55 -2.17
C LEU A 290 23.76 -21.16 -0.77
N GLU A 291 24.85 -21.39 -0.01
CA GLU A 291 24.79 -21.87 1.38
C GLU A 291 24.02 -20.89 2.29
N LYS A 292 24.22 -19.59 2.10
CA LYS A 292 23.47 -18.55 2.84
C LYS A 292 21.99 -18.61 2.51
N ASN A 293 21.65 -18.74 1.23
CA ASN A 293 20.26 -18.86 0.79
C ASN A 293 19.62 -20.15 1.32
N LEU A 294 20.32 -21.27 1.24
CA LEU A 294 19.86 -22.55 1.78
C LEU A 294 19.55 -22.44 3.27
N LYS A 295 20.46 -21.85 4.04
CA LYS A 295 20.25 -21.62 5.47
C LYS A 295 19.02 -20.74 5.74
N HIS A 296 18.84 -19.68 4.95
CA HIS A 296 17.72 -18.76 5.09
C HIS A 296 16.38 -19.48 4.85
N VAL A 297 16.22 -20.16 3.71
CA VAL A 297 14.97 -20.88 3.38
C VAL A 297 14.69 -22.00 4.37
N THR A 298 15.74 -22.69 4.86
CA THR A 298 15.57 -23.71 5.92
C THR A 298 15.04 -23.10 7.22
N GLN A 299 15.48 -21.91 7.57
CA GLN A 299 14.98 -21.19 8.76
C GLN A 299 13.53 -20.73 8.56
N GLN A 300 13.17 -20.25 7.37
CA GLN A 300 11.81 -19.88 7.00
C GLN A 300 10.87 -21.09 7.11
N LEU A 301 11.25 -22.23 6.53
CA LEU A 301 10.48 -23.46 6.62
C LEU A 301 10.27 -23.91 8.07
N LYS A 302 11.32 -23.86 8.87
CA LYS A 302 11.24 -24.21 10.30
C LYS A 302 10.27 -23.30 11.05
N GLU A 303 10.34 -22.00 10.83
CA GLU A 303 9.47 -21.02 11.46
C GLU A 303 8.00 -21.23 11.01
N LEU A 304 7.77 -21.45 9.72
CA LEU A 304 6.44 -21.73 9.16
C LEU A 304 5.83 -22.99 9.79
N LYS A 305 6.60 -24.08 9.94
CA LYS A 305 6.16 -25.31 10.61
C LYS A 305 5.85 -25.12 12.10
N GLN A 306 6.47 -24.16 12.75
CA GLN A 306 6.17 -23.81 14.15
C GLN A 306 4.92 -22.91 14.24
N TYR A 307 4.66 -22.11 13.22
CA TYR A 307 3.51 -21.22 13.15
C TYR A 307 2.19 -21.95 12.83
N ASP A 308 2.23 -23.03 12.02
CA ASP A 308 1.03 -23.77 11.62
C ASP A 308 0.16 -24.26 12.81
N PRO A 309 0.69 -24.91 13.86
CA PRO A 309 -0.16 -25.34 14.98
C PRO A 309 -0.77 -24.15 15.75
N ILE A 310 -0.11 -22.99 15.78
CA ILE A 310 -0.63 -21.78 16.42
C ILE A 310 -1.81 -21.24 15.59
N LEU A 311 -1.61 -21.11 14.28
CA LEU A 311 -2.68 -20.66 13.37
C LEU A 311 -3.85 -21.64 13.35
N ARG A 312 -3.58 -22.94 13.42
CA ARG A 312 -4.60 -23.99 13.50
C ARG A 312 -5.49 -23.80 14.72
N HIS A 313 -4.89 -23.59 15.89
CA HIS A 313 -5.64 -23.42 17.13
C HIS A 313 -6.65 -22.28 16.99
N VAL A 314 -6.21 -21.12 16.51
CA VAL A 314 -7.08 -19.95 16.32
C VAL A 314 -8.13 -20.20 15.20
N ALA A 315 -7.76 -20.91 14.14
CA ALA A 315 -8.69 -21.28 13.07
C ALA A 315 -9.83 -22.20 13.54
N ASP A 316 -9.53 -23.13 14.45
CA ASP A 316 -10.50 -24.07 15.01
C ASP A 316 -11.57 -23.36 15.88
N GLU A 317 -11.23 -22.20 16.48
CA GLU A 317 -12.12 -21.36 17.28
C GLU A 317 -13.16 -20.59 16.43
N ARG A 318 -12.96 -20.45 15.11
CA ARG A 318 -13.88 -19.77 14.17
C ARG A 318 -14.36 -18.41 14.71
N ILE A 319 -13.42 -17.58 15.09
CA ILE A 319 -13.68 -16.30 15.77
C ILE A 319 -14.47 -15.36 14.86
N LYS A 320 -15.58 -14.85 15.36
CA LYS A 320 -16.38 -13.82 14.68
C LYS A 320 -15.92 -12.44 15.11
N LEU A 321 -15.66 -11.59 14.15
CA LEU A 321 -15.35 -10.18 14.38
C LEU A 321 -16.61 -9.34 14.21
N ASP A 322 -16.72 -8.28 15.01
CA ASP A 322 -17.75 -7.25 14.87
C ASP A 322 -17.07 -5.93 14.56
N LEU A 323 -17.28 -5.39 13.36
CA LEU A 323 -16.61 -4.16 12.92
C LEU A 323 -16.97 -2.96 13.81
N ASP A 324 -18.12 -2.96 14.48
CA ASP A 324 -18.55 -1.90 15.40
C ASP A 324 -17.72 -1.88 16.70
N ASP A 325 -17.10 -2.99 17.09
CA ASP A 325 -16.17 -3.04 18.25
C ASP A 325 -14.87 -2.25 18.00
N GLY A 326 -14.60 -1.89 16.75
CA GLY A 326 -13.41 -1.16 16.32
C GLY A 326 -12.16 -2.03 16.12
N VAL A 327 -11.16 -1.43 15.47
CA VAL A 327 -9.98 -2.17 14.96
C VAL A 327 -9.17 -2.83 16.07
N LEU A 328 -8.91 -2.13 17.18
CA LEU A 328 -8.02 -2.64 18.24
C LEU A 328 -8.64 -3.81 18.99
N VAL A 329 -9.92 -3.73 19.30
CA VAL A 329 -10.65 -4.81 20.00
C VAL A 329 -10.68 -6.07 19.14
N ASN A 330 -11.04 -5.93 17.86
CA ASN A 330 -11.05 -7.04 16.93
C ASN A 330 -9.65 -7.64 16.68
N TYR A 331 -8.60 -6.79 16.68
CA TYR A 331 -7.22 -7.24 16.51
C TYR A 331 -6.76 -8.16 17.64
N ASP A 332 -7.07 -7.82 18.88
CA ASP A 332 -6.76 -8.64 20.04
C ASP A 332 -7.65 -9.89 20.09
N LYS A 333 -8.94 -9.74 19.75
CA LYS A 333 -9.92 -10.83 19.71
C LYS A 333 -9.52 -11.92 18.70
N LEU A 334 -9.09 -11.55 17.49
CA LEU A 334 -8.71 -12.52 16.47
C LEU A 334 -7.50 -13.37 16.90
N GLN A 335 -6.63 -12.84 17.71
CA GLN A 335 -5.43 -13.57 18.13
C GLN A 335 -5.69 -14.59 19.24
N ASP A 336 -6.79 -14.47 19.97
CA ASP A 336 -7.16 -15.35 21.09
C ASP A 336 -5.98 -15.66 22.03
N GLY A 337 -5.21 -14.61 22.40
CA GLY A 337 -3.98 -14.76 23.17
C GLY A 337 -2.78 -15.36 22.45
N SER A 338 -2.95 -15.81 21.21
CA SER A 338 -1.89 -16.29 20.33
C SER A 338 -1.20 -15.14 19.60
N LYS A 339 -0.05 -15.42 18.98
CA LYS A 339 0.68 -14.42 18.18
C LYS A 339 0.64 -14.81 16.71
N ILE A 340 -0.49 -14.53 16.05
CA ILE A 340 -0.65 -14.80 14.61
C ILE A 340 -0.46 -13.55 13.77
N LEU A 341 -0.61 -12.35 14.34
CA LEU A 341 -0.50 -11.06 13.66
C LEU A 341 0.74 -10.28 14.13
N THR A 342 1.24 -9.42 13.24
CA THR A 342 2.31 -8.45 13.58
C THR A 342 1.81 -7.45 14.61
N LYS A 343 2.59 -7.17 15.66
CA LYS A 343 2.21 -6.24 16.73
C LYS A 343 1.90 -4.83 16.20
N LEU A 344 0.77 -4.26 16.66
CA LEU A 344 0.36 -2.87 16.41
C LEU A 344 1.20 -1.84 17.16
#